data_a08d209074c14695c3c85c65e1416c14
#
_entry.id   a08d209074c14695c3c85c65e1416c14
#
_cell.length_a   1.000
_cell.length_b   1.000
_cell.length_c   1.000
_cell.angle_alpha   90.00
_cell.angle_beta   90.00
_cell.angle_gamma   90.00
#
_symmetry.space_group_name_H-M   'P 1'
#
loop_
_entity.id
_entity.type
_entity.pdbx_description
1 polymer ?
#
loop_
_entity_poly.entity_id
_entity_poly.type
_entity_poly.pdbx_seq_one_letter_code
_entity_poly.pdbx_strand_id
1 'polypeptide(L)'
;MRILVTGGAGFIGSAVIRHIIKNTNHTVLNVDKLTYAGNLESLALVENHERYQFSHTDICNREALDTLFGDFKPDAVMHLAAESHVDRSISGPLDFIETNIIGTYQLLEAARKYWLSLSDDAKQEFRFHHISTDEVYGDLEGTTDLFTETTSYSPSSPYSASKASSDHLVRAWHRTYGLPVIVTNCSNNYGPYHFPEKLIPLMILNALQAKALPVYGNGQQIRDWLFVEDHARALYKVVTEGVVGETYNIGGHNEKANIDVVHSICDLLEELAPNKPEGIQYYKDLITYVTDRPGHDVRYAIDASKIQNELGWVPEESFETGLRKTVEWYLNNQEWVSHVQSGAYTSWLEKHYHG
;
A
#
# COMPACT_ATOMS: atom_id res chain seq x y z
N MET A 1 4.35 11.77 -19.24
CA MET A 1 5.43 11.17 -18.42
C MET A 1 5.45 9.66 -18.64
N ARG A 2 6.63 9.07 -18.51
CA ARG A 2 6.85 7.63 -18.36
C ARG A 2 7.11 7.36 -16.88
N ILE A 3 6.25 6.58 -16.24
CA ILE A 3 6.30 6.34 -14.80
C ILE A 3 6.64 4.87 -14.53
N LEU A 4 7.74 4.62 -13.85
CA LEU A 4 8.12 3.30 -13.37
C LEU A 4 7.50 3.10 -11.99
N VAL A 5 6.63 2.10 -11.86
CA VAL A 5 5.94 1.77 -10.59
C VAL A 5 6.46 0.42 -10.11
N THR A 6 7.14 0.38 -8.96
CA THR A 6 7.52 -0.88 -8.33
C THR A 6 6.43 -1.34 -7.37
N GLY A 7 6.22 -2.64 -7.26
CA GLY A 7 5.13 -3.19 -6.45
C GLY A 7 3.74 -2.96 -7.05
N GLY A 8 3.67 -2.79 -8.38
CA GLY A 8 2.43 -2.43 -9.07
C GLY A 8 1.40 -3.55 -9.17
N ALA A 9 1.77 -4.80 -8.91
CA ALA A 9 0.82 -5.92 -8.78
C ALA A 9 0.23 -6.05 -7.36
N GLY A 10 0.74 -5.27 -6.39
CA GLY A 10 0.20 -5.19 -5.04
C GLY A 10 -1.07 -4.36 -4.95
N PHE A 11 -1.65 -4.30 -3.75
CA PHE A 11 -2.91 -3.60 -3.46
C PHE A 11 -2.90 -2.12 -3.87
N ILE A 12 -2.04 -1.32 -3.24
CA ILE A 12 -1.95 0.13 -3.51
C ILE A 12 -1.37 0.38 -4.90
N GLY A 13 -0.33 -0.37 -5.29
CA GLY A 13 0.33 -0.24 -6.59
C GLY A 13 -0.62 -0.45 -7.77
N SER A 14 -1.50 -1.45 -7.69
CA SER A 14 -2.51 -1.70 -8.74
C SER A 14 -3.54 -0.57 -8.82
N ALA A 15 -3.96 0.01 -7.70
CA ALA A 15 -4.85 1.18 -7.68
C ALA A 15 -4.18 2.40 -8.34
N VAL A 16 -2.91 2.66 -8.04
CA VAL A 16 -2.11 3.73 -8.68
C VAL A 16 -2.04 3.52 -10.19
N ILE A 17 -1.72 2.31 -10.65
CA ILE A 17 -1.62 2.01 -12.09
C ILE A 17 -2.97 2.17 -12.78
N ARG A 18 -4.06 1.63 -12.20
CA ARG A 18 -5.40 1.82 -12.75
C ARG A 18 -5.77 3.30 -12.83
N HIS A 19 -5.46 4.07 -11.78
CA HIS A 19 -5.70 5.52 -11.76
C HIS A 19 -4.96 6.24 -12.88
N ILE A 20 -3.65 5.99 -13.04
CA ILE A 20 -2.81 6.64 -14.06
C ILE A 20 -3.29 6.29 -15.48
N ILE A 21 -3.51 5.02 -15.76
CA ILE A 21 -3.90 4.58 -17.11
C ILE A 21 -5.30 5.10 -17.48
N LYS A 22 -6.24 5.11 -16.52
CA LYS A 22 -7.63 5.54 -16.75
C LYS A 22 -7.77 7.05 -16.89
N ASN A 23 -7.04 7.83 -16.09
CA ASN A 23 -7.32 9.26 -15.91
C ASN A 23 -6.25 10.19 -16.52
N THR A 24 -5.18 9.64 -17.10
CA THR A 24 -4.08 10.42 -17.67
C THR A 24 -3.62 9.86 -19.01
N ASN A 25 -2.70 10.57 -19.69
CA ASN A 25 -2.03 10.09 -20.90
C ASN A 25 -0.61 9.55 -20.63
N HIS A 26 -0.28 9.23 -19.38
CA HIS A 26 1.04 8.74 -19.01
C HIS A 26 1.21 7.25 -19.34
N THR A 27 2.46 6.84 -19.59
CA THR A 27 2.85 5.45 -19.77
C THR A 27 3.39 4.88 -18.47
N VAL A 28 3.02 3.65 -18.14
CA VAL A 28 3.43 2.97 -16.92
C VAL A 28 4.22 1.71 -17.24
N LEU A 29 5.39 1.55 -16.61
CA LEU A 29 6.08 0.28 -16.47
C LEU A 29 5.86 -0.23 -15.04
N ASN A 30 5.12 -1.32 -14.91
CA ASN A 30 4.93 -2.05 -13.65
C ASN A 30 6.10 -3.01 -13.45
N VAL A 31 6.83 -2.85 -12.34
CA VAL A 31 7.95 -3.72 -11.96
C VAL A 31 7.57 -4.43 -10.67
N ASP A 32 7.36 -5.74 -10.74
CA ASP A 32 6.95 -6.54 -9.59
C ASP A 32 7.58 -7.93 -9.66
N LYS A 33 7.98 -8.48 -8.52
CA LYS A 33 8.53 -9.84 -8.43
C LYS A 33 7.45 -10.91 -8.19
N LEU A 34 6.19 -10.49 -8.07
CA LEU A 34 5.02 -11.35 -7.91
C LEU A 34 5.16 -12.31 -6.71
N THR A 35 5.32 -11.73 -5.51
CA THR A 35 5.24 -12.51 -4.26
C THR A 35 3.80 -12.90 -3.97
N TYR A 36 3.56 -13.51 -2.82
CA TYR A 36 2.23 -13.96 -2.39
C TYR A 36 1.12 -12.89 -2.45
N ALA A 37 1.48 -11.62 -2.30
CA ALA A 37 0.54 -10.49 -2.33
C ALA A 37 0.47 -9.77 -3.70
N GLY A 38 1.33 -10.13 -4.65
CA GLY A 38 1.30 -9.61 -6.01
C GLY A 38 0.30 -10.37 -6.87
N ASN A 39 -0.69 -9.69 -7.45
CA ASN A 39 -1.71 -10.32 -8.28
C ASN A 39 -2.02 -9.46 -9.51
N LEU A 40 -1.60 -9.94 -10.70
CA LEU A 40 -1.85 -9.26 -11.97
C LEU A 40 -3.33 -9.20 -12.36
N GLU A 41 -4.20 -10.08 -11.84
CA GLU A 41 -5.64 -9.99 -12.04
C GLU A 41 -6.22 -8.68 -11.50
N SER A 42 -5.56 -8.05 -10.53
CA SER A 42 -5.92 -6.71 -10.04
C SER A 42 -5.72 -5.61 -11.09
N LEU A 43 -5.03 -5.92 -12.18
CA LEU A 43 -4.76 -5.04 -13.32
C LEU A 43 -5.47 -5.46 -14.61
N ALA A 44 -6.36 -6.46 -14.57
CA ALA A 44 -7.07 -6.98 -15.75
C ALA A 44 -7.75 -5.88 -16.59
N LEU A 45 -8.24 -4.81 -15.94
CA LEU A 45 -8.85 -3.66 -16.62
C LEU A 45 -7.89 -2.84 -17.48
N VAL A 46 -6.59 -2.98 -17.26
CA VAL A 46 -5.55 -2.16 -17.93
C VAL A 46 -4.42 -2.99 -18.55
N GLU A 47 -4.40 -4.31 -18.36
CA GLU A 47 -3.31 -5.18 -18.81
C GLU A 47 -3.04 -5.12 -20.32
N ASN A 48 -4.07 -4.94 -21.13
CA ASN A 48 -3.98 -4.86 -22.58
C ASN A 48 -3.89 -3.41 -23.12
N HIS A 49 -3.73 -2.43 -22.23
CA HIS A 49 -3.66 -1.03 -22.64
C HIS A 49 -2.26 -0.70 -23.21
N GLU A 50 -2.18 -0.04 -24.38
CA GLU A 50 -0.93 0.29 -25.08
C GLU A 50 0.10 1.08 -24.22
N ARG A 51 -0.38 1.82 -23.22
CA ARG A 51 0.45 2.59 -22.28
C ARG A 51 0.84 1.83 -21.03
N TYR A 52 0.46 0.56 -20.89
CA TYR A 52 0.83 -0.29 -19.76
C TYR A 52 1.86 -1.34 -20.21
N GLN A 53 2.91 -1.51 -19.44
CA GLN A 53 3.91 -2.55 -19.60
C GLN A 53 4.17 -3.22 -18.24
N PHE A 54 4.50 -4.51 -18.28
CA PHE A 54 4.86 -5.28 -17.10
C PHE A 54 6.26 -5.88 -17.23
N SER A 55 7.03 -5.84 -16.14
CA SER A 55 8.31 -6.52 -15.99
C SER A 55 8.32 -7.34 -14.72
N HIS A 56 8.51 -8.67 -14.87
CA HIS A 56 8.73 -9.57 -13.74
C HIS A 56 10.16 -9.40 -13.23
N THR A 57 10.36 -8.53 -12.24
CA THR A 57 11.72 -8.17 -11.77
C THR A 57 11.71 -7.92 -10.26
N ASP A 58 12.70 -8.50 -9.55
CA ASP A 58 12.98 -8.19 -8.17
C ASP A 58 13.78 -6.87 -8.07
N ILE A 59 13.36 -5.95 -7.22
CA ILE A 59 14.08 -4.70 -6.96
C ILE A 59 15.46 -4.91 -6.33
N CYS A 60 15.75 -6.10 -5.79
CA CYS A 60 17.09 -6.47 -5.33
C CYS A 60 18.04 -6.81 -6.49
N ASN A 61 17.53 -7.03 -7.69
CA ASN A 61 18.36 -7.33 -8.88
C ASN A 61 18.83 -6.06 -9.58
N ARG A 62 20.01 -5.59 -9.22
CA ARG A 62 20.59 -4.35 -9.74
C ARG A 62 20.76 -4.35 -11.26
N GLU A 63 21.24 -5.43 -11.84
CA GLU A 63 21.52 -5.50 -13.30
C GLU A 63 20.22 -5.39 -14.10
N ALA A 64 19.16 -6.08 -13.65
CA ALA A 64 17.85 -5.97 -14.25
C ALA A 64 17.29 -4.54 -14.14
N LEU A 65 17.43 -3.90 -12.97
CA LEU A 65 16.99 -2.50 -12.79
C LEU A 65 17.76 -1.55 -13.71
N ASP A 66 19.09 -1.67 -13.80
CA ASP A 66 19.89 -0.83 -14.71
C ASP A 66 19.42 -0.98 -16.18
N THR A 67 19.09 -2.18 -16.60
CA THR A 67 18.52 -2.46 -17.94
C THR A 67 17.17 -1.79 -18.12
N LEU A 68 16.24 -1.96 -17.15
CA LEU A 68 14.91 -1.36 -17.22
C LEU A 68 14.95 0.17 -17.27
N PHE A 69 15.83 0.81 -16.50
CA PHE A 69 16.02 2.26 -16.58
C PHE A 69 16.55 2.71 -17.94
N GLY A 70 17.49 1.95 -18.53
CA GLY A 70 18.04 2.23 -19.86
C GLY A 70 17.02 2.11 -20.99
N ASP A 71 16.17 1.10 -20.93
CA ASP A 71 15.18 0.79 -21.97
C ASP A 71 13.92 1.66 -21.83
N PHE A 72 13.34 1.71 -20.64
CA PHE A 72 12.09 2.44 -20.41
C PHE A 72 12.32 3.95 -20.29
N LYS A 73 13.46 4.41 -19.79
CA LYS A 73 13.83 5.83 -19.59
C LYS A 73 12.77 6.60 -18.82
N PRO A 74 12.50 6.26 -17.55
CA PRO A 74 11.41 6.88 -16.79
C PRO A 74 11.65 8.37 -16.52
N ASP A 75 10.58 9.15 -16.56
CA ASP A 75 10.55 10.54 -16.07
C ASP A 75 10.31 10.56 -14.55
N ALA A 76 9.66 9.53 -14.02
CA ALA A 76 9.43 9.38 -12.58
C ALA A 76 9.44 7.91 -12.16
N VAL A 77 9.82 7.69 -10.89
CA VAL A 77 9.72 6.41 -10.19
C VAL A 77 8.74 6.57 -9.04
N MET A 78 7.79 5.64 -8.91
CA MET A 78 6.93 5.48 -7.74
C MET A 78 7.28 4.15 -7.07
N HIS A 79 7.91 4.21 -5.91
CA HIS A 79 8.45 3.04 -5.22
C HIS A 79 7.48 2.53 -4.15
N LEU A 80 6.65 1.54 -4.52
CA LEU A 80 5.68 0.89 -3.63
C LEU A 80 6.07 -0.56 -3.28
N ALA A 81 7.06 -1.16 -3.95
CA ALA A 81 7.50 -2.52 -3.63
C ALA A 81 8.02 -2.62 -2.20
N ALA A 82 7.38 -3.44 -1.38
CA ALA A 82 7.77 -3.69 0.00
C ALA A 82 7.14 -4.98 0.52
N GLU A 83 7.82 -5.66 1.45
CA GLU A 83 7.15 -6.57 2.37
C GLU A 83 6.39 -5.74 3.41
N SER A 84 5.10 -6.04 3.67
CA SER A 84 4.20 -5.14 4.40
C SER A 84 3.33 -5.77 5.49
N HIS A 85 3.47 -7.09 5.74
CA HIS A 85 2.64 -7.76 6.74
C HIS A 85 3.35 -7.81 8.09
N VAL A 86 2.86 -7.05 9.08
CA VAL A 86 3.52 -6.92 10.40
C VAL A 86 3.75 -8.27 11.06
N ASP A 87 2.73 -9.16 11.12
CA ASP A 87 2.85 -10.46 11.79
C ASP A 87 3.92 -11.35 11.11
N ARG A 88 4.04 -11.27 9.77
CA ARG A 88 5.12 -11.94 9.03
C ARG A 88 6.49 -11.35 9.37
N SER A 89 6.58 -10.06 9.62
CA SER A 89 7.85 -9.41 10.01
C SER A 89 8.33 -9.87 11.39
N ILE A 90 7.42 -10.23 12.28
CA ILE A 90 7.75 -10.77 13.62
C ILE A 90 8.32 -12.19 13.50
N SER A 91 7.76 -13.02 12.62
CA SER A 91 8.18 -14.41 12.43
C SER A 91 9.37 -14.58 11.49
N GLY A 92 9.56 -13.69 10.51
CA GLY A 92 10.59 -13.74 9.48
C GLY A 92 11.09 -12.36 9.07
N PRO A 93 11.85 -11.65 9.90
CA PRO A 93 12.26 -10.26 9.64
C PRO A 93 13.24 -10.11 8.47
N LEU A 94 13.94 -11.17 8.07
CA LEU A 94 14.98 -11.09 7.03
C LEU A 94 14.42 -10.61 5.69
N ASP A 95 13.28 -11.13 5.25
CA ASP A 95 12.65 -10.76 3.98
C ASP A 95 12.33 -9.25 3.94
N PHE A 96 11.99 -8.67 5.10
CA PHE A 96 11.74 -7.23 5.24
C PHE A 96 13.03 -6.40 5.13
N ILE A 97 14.12 -6.89 5.69
CA ILE A 97 15.43 -6.24 5.56
C ILE A 97 15.90 -6.30 4.10
N GLU A 98 15.83 -7.45 3.47
CA GLU A 98 16.24 -7.63 2.08
C GLU A 98 15.39 -6.79 1.13
N THR A 99 14.07 -6.91 1.19
CA THR A 99 13.20 -6.17 0.26
C THR A 99 13.15 -4.68 0.57
N ASN A 100 12.86 -4.30 1.82
CA ASN A 100 12.58 -2.90 2.15
C ASN A 100 13.84 -2.05 2.28
N ILE A 101 14.97 -2.63 2.71
CA ILE A 101 16.22 -1.87 2.88
C ILE A 101 17.14 -2.09 1.68
N ILE A 102 17.53 -3.34 1.42
CA ILE A 102 18.48 -3.64 0.34
C ILE A 102 17.84 -3.37 -1.04
N GLY A 103 16.59 -3.79 -1.24
CA GLY A 103 15.87 -3.51 -2.49
C GLY A 103 15.71 -2.01 -2.75
N THR A 104 15.36 -1.22 -1.72
CA THR A 104 15.31 0.25 -1.85
C THR A 104 16.69 0.84 -2.19
N TYR A 105 17.77 0.35 -1.54
CA TYR A 105 19.12 0.75 -1.87
C TYR A 105 19.47 0.47 -3.35
N GLN A 106 19.18 -0.73 -3.85
CA GLN A 106 19.46 -1.10 -5.23
C GLN A 106 18.68 -0.22 -6.23
N LEU A 107 17.42 0.04 -5.94
CA LEU A 107 16.60 0.91 -6.77
C LEU A 107 17.08 2.36 -6.76
N LEU A 108 17.47 2.89 -5.59
CA LEU A 108 18.06 4.24 -5.47
C LEU A 108 19.33 4.38 -6.28
N GLU A 109 20.22 3.38 -6.25
CA GLU A 109 21.46 3.40 -7.01
C GLU A 109 21.23 3.28 -8.52
N ALA A 110 20.24 2.47 -8.95
CA ALA A 110 19.86 2.40 -10.36
C ALA A 110 19.27 3.74 -10.83
N ALA A 111 18.37 4.32 -10.05
CA ALA A 111 17.78 5.63 -10.34
C ALA A 111 18.83 6.73 -10.38
N ARG A 112 19.78 6.76 -9.42
CA ARG A 112 20.87 7.73 -9.38
C ARG A 112 21.79 7.61 -10.59
N LYS A 113 22.20 6.41 -10.97
CA LYS A 113 23.03 6.16 -12.16
C LYS A 113 22.34 6.66 -13.43
N TYR A 114 21.07 6.34 -13.59
CA TYR A 114 20.24 6.80 -14.71
C TYR A 114 20.10 8.33 -14.69
N TRP A 115 19.70 8.92 -13.57
CA TRP A 115 19.52 10.37 -13.40
C TRP A 115 20.80 11.15 -13.75
N LEU A 116 21.98 10.66 -13.34
CA LEU A 116 23.25 11.30 -13.68
C LEU A 116 23.53 11.34 -15.19
N SER A 117 22.96 10.40 -15.95
CA SER A 117 23.11 10.34 -17.42
C SER A 117 22.16 11.27 -18.19
N LEU A 118 21.18 11.87 -17.52
CA LEU A 118 20.20 12.77 -18.13
C LEU A 118 20.80 14.13 -18.46
N SER A 119 20.16 14.88 -19.39
CA SER A 119 20.43 16.31 -19.59
C SER A 119 20.01 17.11 -18.34
N ASP A 120 20.53 18.31 -18.19
CA ASP A 120 20.24 19.13 -17.00
C ASP A 120 18.74 19.45 -16.86
N ASP A 121 18.04 19.72 -17.94
CA ASP A 121 16.59 19.92 -17.93
C ASP A 121 15.84 18.65 -17.47
N ALA A 122 16.19 17.48 -18.03
CA ALA A 122 15.59 16.21 -17.65
C ALA A 122 15.89 15.81 -16.19
N LYS A 123 17.07 16.21 -15.66
CA LYS A 123 17.40 16.02 -14.24
C LYS A 123 16.48 16.81 -13.32
N GLN A 124 16.11 18.03 -13.71
CA GLN A 124 15.20 18.88 -12.92
C GLN A 124 13.77 18.35 -12.91
N GLU A 125 13.36 17.75 -14.04
CA GLU A 125 12.02 17.16 -14.19
C GLU A 125 11.87 15.77 -13.52
N PHE A 126 12.95 15.02 -13.35
CA PHE A 126 12.94 13.68 -12.78
C PHE A 126 12.44 13.68 -11.34
N ARG A 127 11.68 12.64 -10.96
CA ARG A 127 11.15 12.45 -9.60
C ARG A 127 11.34 11.00 -9.14
N PHE A 128 11.80 10.85 -7.89
CA PHE A 128 11.80 9.58 -7.19
C PHE A 128 10.86 9.68 -5.99
N HIS A 129 9.66 9.12 -6.11
CA HIS A 129 8.65 9.15 -5.06
C HIS A 129 8.68 7.82 -4.28
N HIS A 130 9.05 7.88 -3.01
CA HIS A 130 9.06 6.75 -2.08
C HIS A 130 7.79 6.74 -1.23
N ILE A 131 7.08 5.61 -1.26
CA ILE A 131 5.83 5.42 -0.52
C ILE A 131 6.11 4.64 0.76
N SER A 132 5.83 5.25 1.91
CA SER A 132 6.03 4.73 3.25
C SER A 132 4.72 4.67 4.04
N THR A 133 4.80 4.54 5.34
CA THR A 133 3.70 4.30 6.27
C THR A 133 3.80 5.22 7.48
N ASP A 134 2.70 5.53 8.13
CA ASP A 134 2.65 6.24 9.41
C ASP A 134 3.20 5.41 10.58
N GLU A 135 3.28 4.07 10.43
CA GLU A 135 3.86 3.18 11.46
C GLU A 135 5.33 3.50 11.77
N VAL A 136 6.03 4.25 10.93
CA VAL A 136 7.41 4.70 11.20
C VAL A 136 7.49 5.71 12.35
N TYR A 137 6.40 6.41 12.65
CA TYR A 137 6.34 7.42 13.71
C TYR A 137 6.21 6.80 15.11
N GLY A 138 5.72 5.56 15.22
CA GLY A 138 5.50 4.87 16.50
C GLY A 138 4.07 4.94 16.98
N ASP A 139 3.85 5.05 18.30
CA ASP A 139 2.55 4.97 18.95
C ASP A 139 2.14 6.31 19.58
N LEU A 140 0.86 6.66 19.45
CA LEU A 140 0.22 7.81 20.09
C LEU A 140 -0.58 7.43 21.35
N GLU A 141 -0.25 6.30 22.00
CA GLU A 141 -0.94 5.86 23.20
C GLU A 141 -1.05 6.98 24.26
N GLY A 142 -2.25 7.18 24.79
CA GLY A 142 -2.52 8.14 25.86
C GLY A 142 -2.46 9.62 25.46
N THR A 143 -2.35 9.93 24.15
CA THR A 143 -2.35 11.30 23.63
C THR A 143 -3.52 11.57 22.69
N THR A 144 -3.78 12.84 22.41
CA THR A 144 -4.68 13.31 21.35
C THR A 144 -3.91 13.90 20.17
N ASP A 145 -2.58 13.78 20.16
CA ASP A 145 -1.71 14.31 19.13
C ASP A 145 -1.91 13.58 17.80
N LEU A 146 -1.42 14.19 16.71
CA LEU A 146 -1.37 13.62 15.38
C LEU A 146 0.08 13.56 14.91
N PHE A 147 0.43 12.54 14.14
CA PHE A 147 1.71 12.48 13.45
C PHE A 147 1.79 13.54 12.36
N THR A 148 2.78 14.41 12.47
CA THR A 148 3.13 15.40 11.45
C THR A 148 4.39 14.94 10.69
N GLU A 149 4.71 15.59 9.58
CA GLU A 149 5.93 15.30 8.81
C GLU A 149 7.22 15.58 9.58
N THR A 150 7.14 16.30 10.71
CA THR A 150 8.27 16.61 11.60
C THR A 150 8.32 15.71 12.83
N THR A 151 7.34 14.82 13.03
CA THR A 151 7.34 13.85 14.13
C THR A 151 8.55 12.93 13.99
N SER A 152 9.29 12.73 15.08
CA SER A 152 10.44 11.83 15.11
C SER A 152 10.01 10.38 14.92
N TYR A 153 10.79 9.60 14.18
CA TYR A 153 10.54 8.19 13.98
C TYR A 153 10.83 7.37 15.24
N SER A 154 9.91 6.48 15.59
CA SER A 154 10.02 5.55 16.73
C SER A 154 9.31 4.22 16.42
N PRO A 155 9.73 3.49 15.36
CA PRO A 155 9.03 2.29 14.89
C PRO A 155 9.04 1.17 15.92
N SER A 156 7.92 0.44 16.07
CA SER A 156 7.72 -0.61 17.08
C SER A 156 7.86 -2.04 16.54
N SER A 157 7.83 -2.24 15.23
CA SER A 157 7.89 -3.58 14.61
C SER A 157 9.07 -3.72 13.64
N PRO A 158 9.51 -4.94 13.31
CA PRO A 158 10.51 -5.14 12.27
C PRO A 158 10.09 -4.56 10.91
N TYR A 159 8.81 -4.63 10.57
CA TYR A 159 8.25 -3.98 9.38
C TYR A 159 8.45 -2.46 9.42
N SER A 160 7.91 -1.79 10.44
CA SER A 160 7.99 -0.32 10.53
C SER A 160 9.44 0.15 10.66
N ALA A 161 10.33 -0.61 11.35
CA ALA A 161 11.76 -0.33 11.40
C ALA A 161 12.44 -0.44 10.02
N SER A 162 12.06 -1.42 9.21
CA SER A 162 12.57 -1.56 7.84
C SER A 162 12.11 -0.42 6.94
N LYS A 163 10.87 0.05 7.08
CA LYS A 163 10.33 1.20 6.37
C LYS A 163 10.99 2.50 6.80
N ALA A 164 11.17 2.72 8.10
CA ALA A 164 11.92 3.87 8.62
C ALA A 164 13.35 3.90 8.08
N SER A 165 14.01 2.74 7.99
CA SER A 165 15.34 2.62 7.40
C SER A 165 15.36 3.03 5.93
N SER A 166 14.39 2.55 5.13
CA SER A 166 14.29 2.94 3.72
C SER A 166 14.00 4.44 3.53
N ASP A 167 13.14 5.03 4.37
CA ASP A 167 12.88 6.48 4.36
C ASP A 167 14.17 7.29 4.61
N HIS A 168 14.99 6.85 5.57
CA HIS A 168 16.28 7.48 5.85
C HIS A 168 17.26 7.34 4.68
N LEU A 169 17.31 6.18 4.00
CA LEU A 169 18.12 6.00 2.80
C LEU A 169 17.69 6.97 1.70
N VAL A 170 16.39 7.08 1.42
CA VAL A 170 15.84 7.97 0.39
C VAL A 170 16.23 9.42 0.67
N ARG A 171 16.03 9.89 1.90
CA ARG A 171 16.45 11.25 2.32
C ARG A 171 17.95 11.46 2.24
N ALA A 172 18.75 10.44 2.57
CA ALA A 172 20.20 10.51 2.47
C ALA A 172 20.67 10.64 1.01
N TRP A 173 20.04 9.91 0.07
CA TRP A 173 20.34 10.04 -1.37
C TRP A 173 20.05 11.43 -1.90
N HIS A 174 18.96 12.05 -1.44
CA HIS A 174 18.69 13.45 -1.76
C HIS A 174 19.76 14.38 -1.21
N ARG A 175 20.04 14.32 0.09
CA ARG A 175 20.94 15.26 0.76
C ARG A 175 22.40 15.09 0.35
N THR A 176 22.82 13.86 0.04
CA THR A 176 24.23 13.55 -0.30
C THR A 176 24.50 13.69 -1.79
N TYR A 177 23.58 13.23 -2.63
CA TYR A 177 23.82 13.13 -4.07
C TYR A 177 22.94 14.04 -4.91
N GLY A 178 21.97 14.73 -4.32
CA GLY A 178 21.05 15.63 -5.00
C GLY A 178 19.93 14.92 -5.77
N LEU A 179 19.73 13.59 -5.59
CA LEU A 179 18.65 12.87 -6.27
C LEU A 179 17.29 13.52 -5.91
N PRO A 180 16.44 13.88 -6.88
CA PRO A 180 15.17 14.54 -6.61
C PRO A 180 14.13 13.58 -6.08
N VAL A 181 14.07 13.45 -4.74
CA VAL A 181 13.18 12.53 -4.04
C VAL A 181 11.99 13.24 -3.40
N ILE A 182 10.90 12.51 -3.22
CA ILE A 182 9.76 12.89 -2.38
C ILE A 182 9.39 11.66 -1.56
N VAL A 183 8.99 11.85 -0.30
CA VAL A 183 8.53 10.76 0.59
C VAL A 183 7.08 10.99 0.95
N THR A 184 6.27 9.93 0.99
CA THR A 184 4.92 9.97 1.56
C THR A 184 4.76 8.93 2.66
N ASN A 185 4.10 9.31 3.75
CA ASN A 185 3.71 8.41 4.83
C ASN A 185 2.18 8.34 4.86
N CYS A 186 1.61 7.16 4.66
CA CYS A 186 0.16 6.99 4.60
C CYS A 186 -0.39 6.26 5.81
N SER A 187 -1.64 6.56 6.16
CA SER A 187 -2.43 5.81 7.12
C SER A 187 -2.90 4.45 6.58
N ASN A 188 -3.65 3.69 7.38
CA ASN A 188 -4.10 2.35 7.00
C ASN A 188 -5.02 2.36 5.80
N ASN A 189 -4.63 1.67 4.74
CA ASN A 189 -5.41 1.59 3.50
C ASN A 189 -6.44 0.47 3.54
N TYR A 190 -7.59 0.71 2.89
CA TYR A 190 -8.63 -0.29 2.65
C TYR A 190 -9.31 -0.04 1.30
N GLY A 191 -9.98 -1.07 0.75
CA GLY A 191 -10.70 -0.93 -0.51
C GLY A 191 -10.70 -2.20 -1.36
N PRO A 192 -11.14 -2.09 -2.62
CA PRO A 192 -11.09 -3.15 -3.64
C PRO A 192 -9.69 -3.73 -3.84
N TYR A 193 -9.60 -5.05 -4.08
CA TYR A 193 -8.35 -5.78 -4.32
C TYR A 193 -7.38 -5.87 -3.13
N HIS A 194 -7.82 -5.55 -1.90
CA HIS A 194 -6.99 -5.73 -0.72
C HIS A 194 -6.83 -7.22 -0.40
N PHE A 195 -5.57 -7.66 -0.14
CA PHE A 195 -5.28 -9.08 0.06
C PHE A 195 -6.00 -9.64 1.30
N PRO A 196 -6.60 -10.85 1.23
CA PRO A 196 -7.51 -11.40 2.26
C PRO A 196 -6.96 -11.60 3.67
N GLU A 197 -5.65 -11.47 3.89
CA GLU A 197 -5.03 -11.58 5.21
C GLU A 197 -5.16 -10.32 6.09
N LYS A 198 -5.59 -9.21 5.49
CA LYS A 198 -5.75 -7.92 6.18
C LYS A 198 -7.14 -7.80 6.83
N LEU A 199 -7.25 -6.98 7.88
CA LEU A 199 -8.44 -6.91 8.75
C LEU A 199 -9.76 -6.85 7.98
N ILE A 200 -9.96 -5.83 7.16
CA ILE A 200 -11.26 -5.60 6.51
C ILE A 200 -11.64 -6.75 5.56
N PRO A 201 -10.82 -7.15 4.57
CA PRO A 201 -11.19 -8.26 3.70
C PRO A 201 -11.31 -9.60 4.46
N LEU A 202 -10.45 -9.85 5.45
CA LEU A 202 -10.53 -11.05 6.27
C LEU A 202 -11.90 -11.16 6.97
N MET A 203 -12.36 -10.08 7.61
CA MET A 203 -13.65 -10.06 8.30
C MET A 203 -14.82 -10.26 7.34
N ILE A 204 -14.81 -9.59 6.18
CA ILE A 204 -15.85 -9.78 5.15
C ILE A 204 -15.92 -11.25 4.71
N LEU A 205 -14.78 -11.83 4.32
CA LEU A 205 -14.74 -13.18 3.76
C LEU A 205 -15.02 -14.27 4.80
N ASN A 206 -14.52 -14.11 6.02
CA ASN A 206 -14.84 -15.02 7.12
C ASN A 206 -16.32 -14.99 7.46
N ALA A 207 -16.93 -13.80 7.54
CA ALA A 207 -18.37 -13.67 7.82
C ALA A 207 -19.22 -14.40 6.77
N LEU A 208 -18.91 -14.20 5.49
CA LEU A 208 -19.60 -14.87 4.38
C LEU A 208 -19.43 -16.40 4.36
N GLN A 209 -18.39 -16.92 5.02
CA GLN A 209 -18.07 -18.35 5.13
C GLN A 209 -18.46 -18.94 6.50
N ALA A 210 -19.21 -18.21 7.35
CA ALA A 210 -19.56 -18.60 8.72
C ALA A 210 -18.31 -18.94 9.61
N LYS A 211 -17.17 -18.30 9.33
CA LYS A 211 -15.94 -18.47 10.11
C LYS A 211 -15.84 -17.40 11.20
N ALA A 212 -15.07 -17.70 12.26
CA ALA A 212 -14.81 -16.74 13.31
C ALA A 212 -14.18 -15.44 12.79
N LEU A 213 -14.58 -14.31 13.37
CA LEU A 213 -14.04 -12.98 13.11
C LEU A 213 -13.04 -12.66 14.24
N PRO A 214 -11.74 -12.96 14.04
CA PRO A 214 -10.75 -12.82 15.11
C PRO A 214 -10.39 -11.36 15.35
N VAL A 215 -10.61 -10.89 16.58
CA VAL A 215 -10.26 -9.54 17.02
C VAL A 215 -9.12 -9.64 18.03
N TYR A 216 -8.01 -8.98 17.77
CA TYR A 216 -6.85 -8.96 18.66
C TYR A 216 -7.15 -8.19 19.95
N GLY A 217 -6.78 -8.77 21.11
CA GLY A 217 -6.98 -8.19 22.43
C GLY A 217 -8.46 -7.87 22.69
N ASN A 218 -8.76 -6.61 22.96
CA ASN A 218 -10.14 -6.11 23.13
C ASN A 218 -10.64 -5.32 21.90
N GLY A 219 -9.85 -5.21 20.85
CA GLY A 219 -10.19 -4.50 19.61
C GLY A 219 -10.16 -2.97 19.72
N GLN A 220 -9.59 -2.40 20.79
CA GLN A 220 -9.60 -0.96 21.03
C GLN A 220 -8.45 -0.21 20.33
N GLN A 221 -7.58 -0.91 19.59
CA GLN A 221 -6.54 -0.26 18.81
C GLN A 221 -7.18 0.64 17.74
N ILE A 222 -6.75 1.90 17.70
CA ILE A 222 -7.29 2.93 16.81
C ILE A 222 -6.39 3.06 15.57
N ARG A 223 -7.00 3.12 14.39
CA ARG A 223 -6.33 3.38 13.11
C ARG A 223 -7.07 4.47 12.36
N ASP A 224 -6.33 5.29 11.64
CA ASP A 224 -6.88 6.16 10.61
C ASP A 224 -7.02 5.36 9.30
N TRP A 225 -8.20 5.38 8.68
CA TRP A 225 -8.53 4.56 7.52
C TRP A 225 -8.64 5.40 6.26
N LEU A 226 -7.83 5.07 5.25
CA LEU A 226 -7.73 5.75 3.97
C LEU A 226 -8.21 4.83 2.83
N PHE A 227 -9.22 5.29 2.08
CA PHE A 227 -9.70 4.54 0.92
C PHE A 227 -8.64 4.49 -0.19
N VAL A 228 -8.38 3.32 -0.75
CA VAL A 228 -7.23 3.09 -1.64
C VAL A 228 -7.24 3.93 -2.92
N GLU A 229 -8.42 4.22 -3.47
CA GLU A 229 -8.53 5.06 -4.67
C GLU A 229 -8.23 6.54 -4.35
N ASP A 230 -8.57 7.01 -3.15
CA ASP A 230 -8.16 8.33 -2.65
C ASP A 230 -6.65 8.41 -2.46
N HIS A 231 -6.06 7.34 -1.92
CA HIS A 231 -4.61 7.25 -1.78
C HIS A 231 -3.92 7.26 -3.15
N ALA A 232 -4.41 6.49 -4.12
CA ALA A 232 -3.87 6.48 -5.48
C ALA A 232 -3.88 7.88 -6.12
N ARG A 233 -4.96 8.66 -5.92
CA ARG A 233 -5.07 10.06 -6.32
C ARG A 233 -4.03 10.95 -5.64
N ALA A 234 -3.85 10.78 -4.32
CA ALA A 234 -2.83 11.52 -3.56
C ALA A 234 -1.43 11.25 -4.08
N LEU A 235 -1.08 9.96 -4.26
CA LEU A 235 0.24 9.56 -4.72
C LEU A 235 0.55 10.09 -6.12
N TYR A 236 -0.43 10.06 -7.03
CA TYR A 236 -0.28 10.65 -8.35
C TYR A 236 -0.06 12.17 -8.26
N LYS A 237 -0.84 12.85 -7.43
CA LYS A 237 -0.69 14.30 -7.23
C LYS A 237 0.67 14.67 -6.64
N VAL A 238 1.16 13.90 -5.67
CA VAL A 238 2.49 14.12 -5.07
C VAL A 238 3.61 13.91 -6.09
N VAL A 239 3.58 12.87 -6.92
CA VAL A 239 4.65 12.63 -7.90
C VAL A 239 4.69 13.69 -9.00
N THR A 240 3.56 14.32 -9.31
CA THR A 240 3.44 15.35 -10.36
C THR A 240 3.62 16.77 -9.87
N GLU A 241 3.20 17.07 -8.64
CA GLU A 241 3.12 18.44 -8.13
C GLU A 241 3.89 18.66 -6.81
N GLY A 242 4.31 17.57 -6.13
CA GLY A 242 5.00 17.64 -4.84
C GLY A 242 6.36 18.30 -4.93
N VAL A 243 6.77 18.94 -3.84
CA VAL A 243 8.06 19.64 -3.73
C VAL A 243 9.17 18.62 -3.47
N VAL A 244 10.22 18.67 -4.27
CA VAL A 244 11.41 17.81 -4.13
C VAL A 244 12.07 18.02 -2.77
N GLY A 245 12.44 16.93 -2.12
CA GLY A 245 13.04 16.91 -0.79
C GLY A 245 12.03 16.87 0.36
N GLU A 246 10.75 17.09 0.09
CA GLU A 246 9.70 17.16 1.09
C GLU A 246 9.11 15.78 1.43
N THR A 247 8.46 15.72 2.58
CA THR A 247 7.62 14.62 3.03
C THR A 247 6.16 15.09 3.08
N TYR A 248 5.22 14.24 2.68
CA TYR A 248 3.79 14.48 2.80
C TYR A 248 3.11 13.32 3.53
N ASN A 249 2.38 13.64 4.58
CA ASN A 249 1.48 12.71 5.25
C ASN A 249 0.16 12.61 4.47
N ILE A 250 -0.36 11.40 4.32
CA ILE A 250 -1.62 11.14 3.61
C ILE A 250 -2.54 10.33 4.53
N GLY A 251 -3.62 10.93 4.99
CA GLY A 251 -4.57 10.32 5.93
C GLY A 251 -6.02 10.46 5.47
N GLY A 252 -6.87 9.57 5.99
CA GLY A 252 -8.30 9.57 5.68
C GLY A 252 -9.14 10.46 6.58
N HIS A 253 -8.58 10.95 7.69
CA HIS A 253 -9.31 11.61 8.78
C HIS A 253 -10.44 10.74 9.37
N ASN A 254 -10.24 9.42 9.39
CA ASN A 254 -11.22 8.42 9.76
C ASN A 254 -10.67 7.51 10.87
N GLU A 255 -10.41 8.07 12.05
CA GLU A 255 -9.99 7.27 13.20
C GLU A 255 -11.13 6.36 13.68
N LYS A 256 -10.88 5.04 13.72
CA LYS A 256 -11.83 4.04 14.22
C LYS A 256 -11.10 2.98 15.03
N ALA A 257 -11.73 2.51 16.11
CA ALA A 257 -11.26 1.32 16.80
C ALA A 257 -11.49 0.08 15.92
N ASN A 258 -10.59 -0.90 15.99
CA ASN A 258 -10.70 -2.11 15.19
C ASN A 258 -12.04 -2.83 15.40
N ILE A 259 -12.56 -2.86 16.63
CA ILE A 259 -13.85 -3.49 16.92
C ILE A 259 -15.02 -2.73 16.25
N ASP A 260 -14.96 -1.40 16.15
CA ASP A 260 -15.99 -0.61 15.47
C ASP A 260 -15.98 -0.86 13.96
N VAL A 261 -14.79 -1.06 13.39
CA VAL A 261 -14.65 -1.49 11.98
C VAL A 261 -15.32 -2.84 11.75
N VAL A 262 -15.08 -3.81 12.64
CA VAL A 262 -15.68 -5.16 12.54
C VAL A 262 -17.21 -5.09 12.69
N HIS A 263 -17.72 -4.30 13.63
CA HIS A 263 -19.17 -4.07 13.77
C HIS A 263 -19.77 -3.44 12.51
N SER A 264 -19.12 -2.42 11.95
CA SER A 264 -19.58 -1.77 10.71
C SER A 264 -19.63 -2.74 9.52
N ILE A 265 -18.64 -3.64 9.41
CA ILE A 265 -18.66 -4.71 8.39
C ILE A 265 -19.85 -5.65 8.60
N CYS A 266 -20.09 -6.10 9.83
CA CYS A 266 -21.22 -6.96 10.14
C CYS A 266 -22.56 -6.29 9.80
N ASP A 267 -22.73 -5.03 10.17
CA ASP A 267 -23.97 -4.28 9.91
C ASP A 267 -24.20 -4.10 8.39
N LEU A 268 -23.15 -3.83 7.62
CA LEU A 268 -23.24 -3.78 6.14
C LEU A 268 -23.59 -5.15 5.53
N LEU A 269 -23.02 -6.23 6.06
CA LEU A 269 -23.34 -7.58 5.58
C LEU A 269 -24.76 -7.99 5.94
N GLU A 270 -25.33 -7.54 7.07
CA GLU A 270 -26.76 -7.75 7.39
C GLU A 270 -27.67 -7.13 6.30
N GLU A 271 -27.27 -5.98 5.75
CA GLU A 271 -28.01 -5.30 4.69
C GLU A 271 -27.76 -5.92 3.30
N LEU A 272 -26.48 -6.10 2.93
CA LEU A 272 -26.05 -6.42 1.56
C LEU A 272 -26.02 -7.93 1.25
N ALA A 273 -25.90 -8.76 2.28
CA ALA A 273 -25.87 -10.22 2.19
C ALA A 273 -26.83 -10.87 3.20
N PRO A 274 -28.14 -10.58 3.13
CA PRO A 274 -29.14 -11.06 4.10
C PRO A 274 -29.32 -12.58 4.11
N ASN A 275 -28.98 -13.26 3.01
CA ASN A 275 -29.02 -14.72 2.88
C ASN A 275 -27.77 -15.32 3.54
N LYS A 276 -27.81 -15.43 4.87
CA LYS A 276 -26.69 -15.90 5.67
C LYS A 276 -26.38 -17.40 5.48
N PRO A 277 -25.15 -17.84 5.75
CA PRO A 277 -24.84 -19.26 5.88
C PRO A 277 -25.68 -19.93 6.98
N GLU A 278 -25.90 -21.23 6.85
CA GLU A 278 -26.66 -22.02 7.83
C GLU A 278 -26.09 -21.91 9.25
N GLY A 279 -26.95 -21.75 10.23
CA GLY A 279 -26.58 -21.65 11.65
C GLY A 279 -26.19 -20.24 12.13
N ILE A 280 -26.15 -19.23 11.26
CA ILE A 280 -25.82 -17.86 11.63
C ILE A 280 -27.09 -17.03 11.78
N GLN A 281 -27.30 -16.49 13.00
CA GLN A 281 -28.40 -15.56 13.26
C GLN A 281 -27.99 -14.13 12.92
N TYR A 282 -26.85 -13.68 13.44
CA TYR A 282 -26.25 -12.37 13.14
C TYR A 282 -24.77 -12.54 12.83
N TYR A 283 -24.24 -11.78 11.85
CA TYR A 283 -22.81 -11.83 11.53
C TYR A 283 -21.91 -11.43 12.71
N LYS A 284 -22.36 -10.54 13.57
CA LYS A 284 -21.61 -10.15 14.79
C LYS A 284 -21.51 -11.28 15.84
N ASP A 285 -22.32 -12.35 15.76
CA ASP A 285 -22.20 -13.53 16.64
C ASP A 285 -20.90 -14.32 16.34
N LEU A 286 -20.27 -14.08 15.19
CA LEU A 286 -19.00 -14.68 14.79
C LEU A 286 -17.78 -14.00 15.40
N ILE A 287 -17.91 -12.83 16.04
CA ILE A 287 -16.79 -12.10 16.63
C ILE A 287 -16.16 -12.93 17.77
N THR A 288 -14.83 -13.12 17.67
CA THR A 288 -14.06 -13.90 18.64
C THR A 288 -12.82 -13.12 19.02
N TYR A 289 -12.61 -12.88 20.32
CA TYR A 289 -11.41 -12.22 20.80
C TYR A 289 -10.25 -13.21 20.93
N VAL A 290 -9.10 -12.83 20.39
CA VAL A 290 -7.88 -13.65 20.40
C VAL A 290 -6.75 -12.91 21.12
N THR A 291 -5.69 -13.64 21.52
CA THR A 291 -4.51 -13.04 22.16
C THR A 291 -3.91 -11.95 21.27
N ASP A 292 -3.60 -10.82 21.86
CA ASP A 292 -2.98 -9.71 21.13
C ASP A 292 -1.54 -10.03 20.70
N ARG A 293 -1.09 -9.40 19.61
CA ARG A 293 0.26 -9.61 19.09
C ARG A 293 1.29 -8.78 19.89
N PRO A 294 2.54 -9.23 20.00
CA PRO A 294 3.61 -8.43 20.58
C PRO A 294 3.84 -7.12 19.82
N GLY A 295 4.05 -6.02 20.57
CA GLY A 295 4.34 -4.71 19.99
C GLY A 295 3.19 -4.12 19.18
N HIS A 296 1.94 -4.41 19.56
CA HIS A 296 0.75 -3.87 18.91
C HIS A 296 0.49 -2.45 19.37
N ASP A 297 0.86 -1.48 18.58
CA ASP A 297 0.63 -0.07 18.85
C ASP A 297 -0.86 0.23 19.05
N VAL A 298 -1.15 1.10 20.03
CA VAL A 298 -2.52 1.39 20.47
C VAL A 298 -3.22 2.37 19.53
N ARG A 299 -2.53 3.42 19.07
CA ARG A 299 -3.17 4.46 18.26
C ARG A 299 -2.24 5.01 17.18
N TYR A 300 -2.76 5.05 15.96
CA TYR A 300 -2.21 5.80 14.83
C TYR A 300 -3.23 6.85 14.39
N ALA A 301 -2.77 8.07 14.24
CA ALA A 301 -3.55 9.17 13.69
C ALA A 301 -2.61 10.17 13.01
N ILE A 302 -2.92 10.55 11.79
CA ILE A 302 -2.03 11.32 10.94
C ILE A 302 -2.61 12.71 10.63
N ASP A 303 -1.75 13.73 10.64
CA ASP A 303 -2.08 15.06 10.16
C ASP A 303 -1.74 15.15 8.66
N ALA A 304 -2.77 15.24 7.82
CA ALA A 304 -2.64 15.39 6.37
C ALA A 304 -2.85 16.85 5.90
N SER A 305 -2.75 17.83 6.79
CA SER A 305 -2.99 19.23 6.45
C SER A 305 -1.98 19.80 5.46
N LYS A 306 -0.74 19.32 5.45
CA LYS A 306 0.29 19.77 4.52
C LYS A 306 -0.07 19.45 3.07
N ILE A 307 -0.44 18.22 2.74
CA ILE A 307 -0.84 17.85 1.38
C ILE A 307 -2.11 18.60 0.95
N GLN A 308 -3.04 18.82 1.88
CA GLN A 308 -4.23 19.63 1.61
C GLN A 308 -3.87 21.08 1.28
N ASN A 309 -3.03 21.72 2.10
CA ASN A 309 -2.70 23.14 1.95
C ASN A 309 -1.80 23.41 0.74
N GLU A 310 -0.82 22.56 0.49
CA GLU A 310 0.17 22.76 -0.57
C GLU A 310 -0.30 22.24 -1.93
N LEU A 311 -1.00 21.08 -1.93
CA LEU A 311 -1.38 20.40 -3.17
C LEU A 311 -2.90 20.38 -3.40
N GLY A 312 -3.71 20.85 -2.46
CA GLY A 312 -5.17 20.89 -2.58
C GLY A 312 -5.84 19.50 -2.60
N TRP A 313 -5.14 18.45 -2.12
CA TRP A 313 -5.71 17.11 -2.05
C TRP A 313 -6.49 16.91 -0.75
N VAL A 314 -7.67 16.31 -0.87
CA VAL A 314 -8.47 15.80 0.25
C VAL A 314 -9.07 14.45 -0.13
N PRO A 315 -9.34 13.55 0.84
CA PRO A 315 -10.08 12.32 0.57
C PRO A 315 -11.51 12.65 0.08
N GLU A 316 -12.02 11.88 -0.86
CA GLU A 316 -13.40 12.00 -1.38
C GLU A 316 -14.35 11.06 -0.63
N GLU A 317 -13.84 9.94 -0.12
CA GLU A 317 -14.63 8.96 0.62
C GLU A 317 -14.56 9.19 2.13
N SER A 318 -15.73 9.15 2.79
CA SER A 318 -15.77 8.89 4.22
C SER A 318 -15.50 7.41 4.49
N PHE A 319 -15.23 7.05 5.75
CA PHE A 319 -15.08 5.63 6.11
C PHE A 319 -16.33 4.83 5.74
N GLU A 320 -17.51 5.37 5.99
CA GLU A 320 -18.79 4.70 5.75
C GLU A 320 -19.03 4.46 4.26
N THR A 321 -18.79 5.47 3.42
CA THR A 321 -18.98 5.34 1.95
C THR A 321 -17.94 4.43 1.32
N GLY A 322 -16.69 4.53 1.71
CA GLY A 322 -15.60 3.68 1.23
C GLY A 322 -15.75 2.23 1.72
N LEU A 323 -16.18 2.00 2.98
CA LEU A 323 -16.43 0.65 3.50
C LEU A 323 -17.55 -0.05 2.77
N ARG A 324 -18.67 0.65 2.49
CA ARG A 324 -19.78 0.12 1.68
C ARG A 324 -19.28 -0.32 0.30
N LYS A 325 -18.54 0.55 -0.41
CA LYS A 325 -17.95 0.23 -1.73
C LYS A 325 -17.03 -0.99 -1.65
N THR A 326 -16.29 -1.11 -0.55
CA THR A 326 -15.40 -2.25 -0.32
C THR A 326 -16.18 -3.55 -0.14
N VAL A 327 -17.21 -3.58 0.72
CA VAL A 327 -18.04 -4.75 0.94
C VAL A 327 -18.76 -5.16 -0.36
N GLU A 328 -19.39 -4.20 -1.05
CA GLU A 328 -20.05 -4.45 -2.35
C GLU A 328 -19.06 -5.02 -3.38
N TRP A 329 -17.83 -4.53 -3.40
CA TRP A 329 -16.81 -5.05 -4.30
C TRP A 329 -16.51 -6.53 -4.01
N TYR A 330 -16.26 -6.90 -2.75
CA TYR A 330 -16.01 -8.31 -2.39
C TYR A 330 -17.20 -9.22 -2.70
N LEU A 331 -18.44 -8.75 -2.52
CA LEU A 331 -19.64 -9.50 -2.88
C LEU A 331 -19.74 -9.77 -4.39
N ASN A 332 -19.32 -8.83 -5.21
CA ASN A 332 -19.44 -8.88 -6.67
C ASN A 332 -18.20 -9.45 -7.39
N ASN A 333 -17.09 -9.73 -6.71
CA ASN A 333 -15.84 -10.19 -7.32
C ASN A 333 -15.36 -11.53 -6.73
N GLN A 334 -16.28 -12.48 -6.58
CA GLN A 334 -16.03 -13.78 -5.97
C GLN A 334 -15.01 -14.63 -6.75
N GLU A 335 -14.87 -14.45 -8.06
CA GLU A 335 -13.88 -15.13 -8.88
C GLU A 335 -12.46 -14.70 -8.47
N TRP A 336 -12.19 -13.41 -8.41
CA TRP A 336 -10.93 -12.86 -7.91
C TRP A 336 -10.62 -13.36 -6.48
N VAL A 337 -11.62 -13.31 -5.60
CA VAL A 337 -11.51 -13.81 -4.21
C VAL A 337 -11.12 -15.29 -4.18
N SER A 338 -11.78 -16.12 -4.97
CA SER A 338 -11.54 -17.56 -5.00
C SER A 338 -10.12 -17.87 -5.53
N HIS A 339 -9.66 -17.17 -6.56
CA HIS A 339 -8.31 -17.33 -7.10
C HIS A 339 -7.24 -16.96 -6.07
N VAL A 340 -7.39 -15.84 -5.39
CA VAL A 340 -6.44 -15.41 -4.37
C VAL A 340 -6.42 -16.38 -3.16
N GLN A 341 -7.60 -16.86 -2.72
CA GLN A 341 -7.70 -17.77 -1.56
C GLN A 341 -7.24 -19.20 -1.87
N SER A 342 -7.46 -19.70 -3.07
CA SER A 342 -7.13 -21.08 -3.44
C SER A 342 -5.64 -21.33 -3.71
N GLY A 343 -4.83 -20.28 -3.78
CA GLY A 343 -3.45 -20.39 -4.24
C GLY A 343 -3.31 -20.74 -5.73
N ALA A 344 -4.43 -20.78 -6.48
CA ALA A 344 -4.40 -21.03 -7.94
C ALA A 344 -3.56 -19.98 -8.66
N TYR A 345 -3.57 -18.76 -8.17
CA TYR A 345 -2.73 -17.69 -8.66
C TYR A 345 -1.23 -18.01 -8.49
N THR A 346 -0.83 -18.54 -7.34
CA THR A 346 0.56 -18.98 -7.11
C THR A 346 0.96 -20.10 -8.08
N SER A 347 0.08 -21.08 -8.29
CA SER A 347 0.32 -22.16 -9.26
C SER A 347 0.35 -21.64 -10.71
N TRP A 348 -0.42 -20.61 -11.03
CA TRP A 348 -0.39 -19.95 -12.33
C TRP A 348 0.96 -19.23 -12.55
N LEU A 349 1.46 -18.51 -11.52
CA LEU A 349 2.77 -17.86 -11.54
C LEU A 349 3.90 -18.86 -11.76
N GLU A 350 3.89 -19.97 -11.02
CA GLU A 350 4.89 -21.03 -11.16
C GLU A 350 4.99 -21.56 -12.60
N LYS A 351 3.84 -21.71 -13.28
CA LYS A 351 3.79 -22.19 -14.68
C LYS A 351 4.24 -21.16 -15.70
N HIS A 352 4.05 -19.86 -15.43
CA HIS A 352 4.25 -18.82 -16.47
C HIS A 352 5.56 -18.07 -16.29
N TYR A 353 6.13 -18.03 -15.09
CA TYR A 353 7.29 -17.21 -14.78
C TYR A 353 8.45 -17.95 -14.07
N HIS A 354 8.22 -19.18 -13.61
CA HIS A 354 9.25 -20.00 -12.95
C HIS A 354 9.52 -21.33 -13.68
N GLY A 355 8.96 -21.52 -14.87
CA GLY A 355 9.19 -22.68 -15.74
C GLY A 355 10.44 -22.57 -16.60
#